data_82a1f50cdf3a46b283b5f48d5e97b6a4
#
_entry.id   82a1f50cdf3a46b283b5f48d5e97b6a4
#
_cell.length_a   1.000
_cell.length_b   1.000
_cell.length_c   1.000
_cell.angle_alpha   90.00
_cell.angle_beta   90.00
_cell.angle_gamma   90.00
#
_symmetry.space_group_name_H-M   'P 1'
#
loop_
_entity.id
_entity.type
_entity.pdbx_description
1 polymer ?
#
loop_
_entity_poly.entity_id
_entity_poly.type
_entity_poly.pdbx_seq_one_letter_code
_entity_poly.pdbx_strand_id
1 'polypeptide(L)'
;MVRSLPKVKRNLLIVLLLCSPWFACQVWIQVSAPNEVWTSMPTCPTDSQNCVHLGGDTSQYRSPINMSSELQSNATTVWLSLLEWVDSNDIETLHKETNGTSDYYIHLVQRTTFFRFPDDLVVRITQNENGDASQALSGSVIEIHSQSRLGTYDSGENTRRLDVLHSHLSDAESIWD
;
A
#
# COMPACT_ATOMS: atom_id res chain seq x y z
N MET A 1 -52.43 -11.96 -21.16
CA MET A 1 -52.67 -11.70 -19.74
C MET A 1 -51.32 -11.77 -18.99
N VAL A 2 -50.66 -10.64 -18.73
CA VAL A 2 -49.35 -10.60 -18.04
C VAL A 2 -49.66 -10.65 -16.54
N ARG A 3 -49.33 -11.77 -15.90
CA ARG A 3 -49.44 -11.92 -14.44
C ARG A 3 -48.49 -10.94 -13.76
N SER A 4 -48.99 -9.98 -13.00
CA SER A 4 -48.19 -9.09 -12.20
C SER A 4 -47.43 -9.89 -11.12
N LEU A 5 -46.11 -9.69 -11.03
CA LEU A 5 -45.28 -10.29 -9.98
C LEU A 5 -45.77 -9.82 -8.59
N PRO A 6 -45.79 -10.70 -7.57
CA PRO A 6 -46.13 -10.32 -6.21
C PRO A 6 -45.18 -9.19 -5.73
N LYS A 7 -45.70 -8.25 -4.94
CA LYS A 7 -44.98 -7.03 -4.51
C LYS A 7 -43.55 -7.29 -3.99
N VAL A 8 -43.38 -8.37 -3.20
CA VAL A 8 -42.05 -8.77 -2.67
C VAL A 8 -41.08 -9.13 -3.79
N LYS A 9 -41.49 -9.95 -4.77
CA LYS A 9 -40.63 -10.33 -5.90
C LYS A 9 -40.30 -9.13 -6.78
N ARG A 10 -41.24 -8.22 -6.97
CA ARG A 10 -41.03 -6.97 -7.72
C ARG A 10 -40.03 -6.06 -7.03
N ASN A 11 -40.13 -5.88 -5.71
CA ASN A 11 -39.18 -5.06 -4.95
C ASN A 11 -37.80 -5.68 -4.94
N LEU A 12 -37.67 -7.00 -4.78
CA LEU A 12 -36.40 -7.71 -4.88
C LEU A 12 -35.74 -7.52 -6.26
N LEU A 13 -36.52 -7.64 -7.33
CA LEU A 13 -36.02 -7.42 -8.69
C LEU A 13 -35.50 -5.99 -8.89
N ILE A 14 -36.19 -4.99 -8.36
CA ILE A 14 -35.76 -3.60 -8.43
C ILE A 14 -34.42 -3.42 -7.69
N VAL A 15 -34.27 -3.97 -6.49
CA VAL A 15 -33.02 -3.90 -5.72
C VAL A 15 -31.88 -4.58 -6.48
N LEU A 16 -32.11 -5.76 -7.05
CA LEU A 16 -31.11 -6.47 -7.85
C LEU A 16 -30.69 -5.66 -9.09
N LEU A 17 -31.63 -5.02 -9.78
CA LEU A 17 -31.34 -4.17 -10.93
C LEU A 17 -30.54 -2.91 -10.54
N LEU A 18 -30.86 -2.31 -9.40
CA LEU A 18 -30.12 -1.14 -8.90
C LEU A 18 -28.69 -1.49 -8.43
N CYS A 19 -28.49 -2.68 -7.87
CA CYS A 19 -27.17 -3.14 -7.43
C CYS A 19 -26.31 -3.75 -8.56
N SER A 20 -26.94 -4.17 -9.67
CA SER A 20 -26.22 -4.86 -10.75
C SER A 20 -25.06 -4.07 -11.37
N PRO A 21 -25.13 -2.72 -11.56
CA PRO A 21 -24.01 -1.97 -12.10
C PRO A 21 -22.80 -1.98 -11.15
N TRP A 22 -23.06 -1.94 -9.84
CA TRP A 22 -21.98 -2.03 -8.84
C TRP A 22 -21.28 -3.39 -8.88
N PHE A 23 -22.04 -4.50 -8.92
CA PHE A 23 -21.48 -5.84 -9.05
C PHE A 23 -20.71 -6.02 -10.36
N ALA A 24 -21.24 -5.51 -11.48
CA ALA A 24 -20.53 -5.54 -12.75
C ALA A 24 -19.19 -4.77 -12.68
N CYS A 25 -19.18 -3.62 -12.02
CA CYS A 25 -17.96 -2.85 -11.76
C CYS A 25 -16.95 -3.65 -10.92
N GLN A 26 -17.38 -4.35 -9.87
CA GLN A 26 -16.49 -5.19 -9.05
C GLN A 26 -15.86 -6.32 -9.86
N VAL A 27 -16.65 -7.02 -10.68
CA VAL A 27 -16.14 -8.08 -11.55
C VAL A 27 -15.14 -7.52 -12.55
N TRP A 28 -15.46 -6.38 -13.17
CA TRP A 28 -14.55 -5.72 -14.10
C TRP A 28 -13.22 -5.35 -13.44
N ILE A 29 -13.23 -4.77 -12.23
CA ILE A 29 -12.02 -4.41 -11.48
C ILE A 29 -11.16 -5.65 -11.22
N GLN A 30 -11.76 -6.76 -10.76
CA GLN A 30 -11.02 -7.98 -10.47
C GLN A 30 -10.38 -8.61 -11.71
N VAL A 31 -11.05 -8.51 -12.86
CA VAL A 31 -10.52 -9.04 -14.12
C VAL A 31 -9.44 -8.12 -14.69
N SER A 32 -9.60 -6.79 -14.54
CA SER A 32 -8.69 -5.80 -15.13
C SER A 32 -7.44 -5.52 -14.28
N ALA A 33 -7.50 -5.82 -12.99
CA ALA A 33 -6.39 -5.61 -12.05
C ALA A 33 -6.21 -6.83 -11.12
N PRO A 34 -5.81 -8.00 -11.67
CA PRO A 34 -5.57 -9.19 -10.88
C PRO A 34 -4.42 -8.97 -9.90
N ASN A 35 -4.39 -9.77 -8.82
CA ASN A 35 -3.26 -9.76 -7.92
C ASN A 35 -2.03 -10.36 -8.61
N GLU A 36 -1.00 -9.55 -8.74
CA GLU A 36 0.33 -9.96 -9.18
C GLU A 36 1.30 -9.81 -8.01
N VAL A 37 2.14 -10.83 -7.81
CA VAL A 37 3.12 -10.81 -6.72
C VAL A 37 4.40 -10.15 -7.22
N TRP A 38 4.82 -9.09 -6.53
CA TRP A 38 6.12 -8.46 -6.76
C TRP A 38 7.12 -8.90 -5.69
N THR A 39 8.30 -9.31 -6.13
CA THR A 39 9.40 -9.80 -5.28
C THR A 39 10.60 -8.85 -5.27
N SER A 40 10.47 -7.72 -5.94
CA SER A 40 11.49 -6.66 -5.97
C SER A 40 10.81 -5.29 -5.96
N MET A 41 11.54 -4.28 -5.51
CA MET A 41 11.04 -2.91 -5.47
C MET A 41 10.74 -2.42 -6.89
N PRO A 42 9.51 -1.99 -7.17
CA PRO A 42 9.12 -1.47 -8.47
C PRO A 42 9.55 -0.01 -8.65
N THR A 43 9.49 0.46 -9.89
CA THR A 43 9.76 1.85 -10.23
C THR A 43 8.50 2.53 -10.77
N CYS A 44 8.31 3.81 -10.46
CA CYS A 44 7.24 4.59 -11.07
C CYS A 44 7.49 4.83 -12.55
N PRO A 45 6.49 4.63 -13.43
CA PRO A 45 6.58 5.07 -14.83
C PRO A 45 6.83 6.57 -14.91
N THR A 46 7.62 7.02 -15.90
CA THR A 46 8.16 8.38 -16.01
C THR A 46 7.09 9.48 -15.93
N ASP A 47 5.93 9.28 -16.52
CA ASP A 47 4.83 10.26 -16.57
C ASP A 47 3.60 9.85 -15.74
N SER A 48 3.75 8.86 -14.86
CA SER A 48 2.65 8.38 -14.03
C SER A 48 2.22 9.44 -13.02
N GLN A 49 0.91 9.64 -12.91
CA GLN A 49 0.29 10.51 -11.89
C GLN A 49 -0.40 9.70 -10.80
N ASN A 50 -0.34 8.38 -10.88
CA ASN A 50 -0.94 7.44 -9.93
C ASN A 50 0.12 6.56 -9.24
N CYS A 51 1.35 7.03 -9.18
CA CYS A 51 2.49 6.34 -8.56
C CYS A 51 3.36 7.34 -7.79
N VAL A 52 3.77 6.94 -6.59
CA VAL A 52 4.74 7.66 -5.77
C VAL A 52 5.78 6.70 -5.22
N HIS A 53 7.00 7.18 -5.01
CA HIS A 53 8.08 6.40 -4.48
C HIS A 53 8.96 7.25 -3.55
N LEU A 54 9.34 6.71 -2.41
CA LEU A 54 10.26 7.29 -1.44
C LEU A 54 11.46 6.37 -1.27
N GLY A 55 12.65 6.90 -1.27
CA GLY A 55 13.91 6.17 -1.08
C GLY A 55 14.51 5.63 -2.38
N GLY A 56 15.52 4.78 -2.27
CA GLY A 56 16.21 4.18 -3.39
C GLY A 56 17.03 5.16 -4.24
N ASP A 57 17.44 4.75 -5.44
CA ASP A 57 18.15 5.58 -6.42
C ASP A 57 17.14 6.47 -7.19
N THR A 58 17.02 7.70 -6.75
CA THR A 58 15.85 8.57 -6.94
C THR A 58 15.74 9.29 -8.27
N SER A 59 16.67 9.10 -9.22
CA SER A 59 16.67 9.86 -10.48
C SER A 59 15.40 9.67 -11.35
N GLN A 60 14.60 8.66 -11.04
CA GLN A 60 13.38 8.28 -11.78
C GLN A 60 12.11 8.24 -10.92
N TYR A 61 12.17 8.57 -9.62
CA TYR A 61 11.06 8.39 -8.69
C TYR A 61 10.38 9.70 -8.32
N ARG A 62 9.06 9.66 -8.17
CA ARG A 62 8.32 10.72 -7.48
C ARG A 62 8.36 10.44 -6.00
N SER A 63 8.97 11.32 -5.25
CA SER A 63 8.99 11.27 -3.80
C SER A 63 8.17 12.43 -3.24
N PRO A 64 7.38 12.23 -2.18
CA PRO A 64 6.81 13.35 -1.44
C PRO A 64 7.92 14.28 -0.96
N ILE A 65 7.67 15.58 -1.06
CA ILE A 65 8.64 16.59 -0.64
C ILE A 65 8.78 16.51 0.90
N ASN A 66 10.03 16.57 1.38
CA ASN A 66 10.41 16.64 2.80
C ASN A 66 10.24 15.36 3.64
N MET A 67 10.12 14.16 3.04
CA MET A 67 10.22 12.92 3.78
C MET A 67 11.64 12.36 3.74
N SER A 68 12.14 11.91 4.89
CA SER A 68 13.39 11.17 4.96
C SER A 68 13.16 9.68 4.74
N SER A 69 14.03 9.06 3.95
CA SER A 69 14.10 7.60 3.88
C SER A 69 14.93 6.99 5.02
N GLU A 70 15.62 7.80 5.79
CA GLU A 70 16.41 7.38 6.95
C GLU A 70 15.60 7.55 8.21
N LEU A 71 15.49 6.48 9.00
CA LEU A 71 14.85 6.45 10.31
C LEU A 71 15.90 6.14 11.39
N GLN A 72 15.66 6.62 12.59
CA GLN A 72 16.58 6.42 13.73
C GLN A 72 16.46 5.02 14.32
N SER A 73 15.26 4.44 14.29
CA SER A 73 15.00 3.09 14.78
C SER A 73 15.65 2.03 13.90
N ASN A 74 16.07 0.94 14.51
CA ASN A 74 16.62 -0.20 13.80
C ASN A 74 15.57 -0.89 12.89
N ALA A 75 16.03 -1.60 11.87
CA ALA A 75 15.17 -2.21 10.87
C ALA A 75 14.12 -3.18 11.45
N THR A 76 14.46 -3.91 12.51
CA THR A 76 13.53 -4.83 13.18
C THR A 76 12.38 -4.08 13.86
N THR A 77 12.65 -2.99 14.55
CA THR A 77 11.63 -2.15 15.21
C THR A 77 10.67 -1.57 14.18
N VAL A 78 11.21 -0.98 13.11
CA VAL A 78 10.39 -0.42 12.01
C VAL A 78 9.58 -1.51 11.32
N TRP A 79 10.15 -2.71 11.14
CA TRP A 79 9.43 -3.85 10.58
C TRP A 79 8.23 -4.29 11.44
N LEU A 80 8.41 -4.39 12.75
CA LEU A 80 7.34 -4.77 13.67
C LEU A 80 6.22 -3.71 13.69
N SER A 81 6.57 -2.42 13.68
CA SER A 81 5.62 -1.32 13.56
C SER A 81 4.85 -1.38 12.24
N LEU A 82 5.52 -1.71 11.11
CA LEU A 82 4.86 -1.91 9.83
C LEU A 82 3.84 -3.05 9.88
N LEU A 83 4.19 -4.19 10.48
CA LEU A 83 3.26 -5.33 10.60
C LEU A 83 2.04 -4.99 11.45
N GLU A 84 2.22 -4.25 12.54
CA GLU A 84 1.11 -3.75 13.37
C GLU A 84 0.19 -2.80 12.58
N TRP A 85 0.78 -1.90 11.79
CA TRP A 85 0.02 -1.01 10.93
C TRP A 85 -0.78 -1.76 9.86
N VAL A 86 -0.20 -2.78 9.23
CA VAL A 86 -0.86 -3.64 8.24
C VAL A 86 -2.07 -4.35 8.84
N ASP A 87 -1.90 -4.96 10.02
CA ASP A 87 -2.96 -5.67 10.73
C ASP A 87 -4.09 -4.71 11.16
N SER A 88 -3.72 -3.55 11.71
CA SER A 88 -4.68 -2.54 12.18
C SER A 88 -5.50 -1.89 11.07
N ASN A 89 -5.03 -1.92 9.82
CA ASN A 89 -5.70 -1.33 8.67
C ASN A 89 -6.34 -2.36 7.72
N ASP A 90 -6.38 -3.65 8.10
CA ASP A 90 -6.95 -4.75 7.30
C ASP A 90 -6.39 -4.78 5.85
N ILE A 91 -5.07 -4.65 5.71
CA ILE A 91 -4.38 -4.60 4.43
C ILE A 91 -3.96 -6.01 4.01
N GLU A 92 -4.27 -6.38 2.76
CA GLU A 92 -3.94 -7.69 2.20
C GLU A 92 -2.44 -7.80 1.92
N THR A 93 -1.77 -8.83 2.47
CA THR A 93 -0.37 -9.14 2.16
C THR A 93 -0.30 -10.14 1.01
N LEU A 94 0.35 -9.75 -0.10
CA LEU A 94 0.58 -10.62 -1.25
C LEU A 94 1.91 -11.37 -1.15
N HIS A 95 2.95 -10.71 -0.66
CA HIS A 95 4.28 -11.29 -0.50
C HIS A 95 5.00 -10.67 0.68
N LYS A 96 5.80 -11.48 1.37
CA LYS A 96 6.62 -11.04 2.49
C LYS A 96 7.91 -11.86 2.51
N GLU A 97 9.04 -11.19 2.59
CA GLU A 97 10.36 -11.80 2.66
C GLU A 97 11.21 -11.12 3.75
N THR A 98 12.00 -11.91 4.44
CA THR A 98 12.93 -11.44 5.48
C THR A 98 14.29 -12.10 5.28
N ASN A 99 15.34 -11.29 5.25
CA ASN A 99 16.71 -11.79 5.15
C ASN A 99 17.47 -11.41 6.43
N GLY A 100 17.48 -12.35 7.38
CA GLY A 100 18.00 -12.11 8.73
C GLY A 100 17.19 -11.08 9.50
N THR A 101 17.87 -10.16 10.18
CA THR A 101 17.29 -9.05 10.96
C THR A 101 17.60 -7.68 10.34
N SER A 102 18.11 -7.65 9.12
CA SER A 102 18.67 -6.45 8.49
C SER A 102 18.01 -6.05 7.18
N ASP A 103 17.23 -6.94 6.54
CA ASP A 103 16.56 -6.65 5.27
C ASP A 103 15.19 -7.31 5.25
N TYR A 104 14.17 -6.48 5.08
CA TYR A 104 12.76 -6.86 5.09
C TYR A 104 12.08 -6.30 3.84
N TYR A 105 11.23 -7.10 3.23
CA TYR A 105 10.44 -6.74 2.06
C TYR A 105 9.00 -7.18 2.24
N ILE A 106 8.05 -6.35 1.83
CA ILE A 106 6.64 -6.71 1.83
C ILE A 106 5.91 -6.05 0.65
N HIS A 107 5.08 -6.84 -0.03
CA HIS A 107 4.14 -6.37 -1.03
C HIS A 107 2.71 -6.52 -0.50
N LEU A 108 2.02 -5.41 -0.44
CA LEU A 108 0.69 -5.22 0.13
C LEU A 108 -0.28 -4.74 -0.94
N VAL A 109 -1.57 -5.00 -0.73
CA VAL A 109 -2.65 -4.41 -1.53
C VAL A 109 -3.66 -3.76 -0.61
N GLN A 110 -3.87 -2.48 -0.81
CA GLN A 110 -4.94 -1.73 -0.16
C GLN A 110 -6.05 -1.46 -1.18
N ARG A 111 -7.31 -1.67 -0.74
CA ARG A 111 -8.47 -1.47 -1.62
C ARG A 111 -9.29 -0.28 -1.17
N THR A 112 -9.71 0.56 -2.11
CA THR A 112 -10.62 1.67 -1.80
C THR A 112 -11.93 1.16 -1.21
N THR A 113 -12.54 1.93 -0.30
CA THR A 113 -13.67 1.47 0.52
C THR A 113 -14.90 1.08 -0.31
N PHE A 114 -15.27 1.88 -1.31
CA PHE A 114 -16.52 1.69 -2.03
C PHE A 114 -16.38 0.85 -3.32
N PHE A 115 -15.46 1.24 -4.20
CA PHE A 115 -15.26 0.54 -5.46
C PHE A 115 -14.24 -0.58 -5.36
N ARG A 116 -13.48 -0.66 -4.26
CA ARG A 116 -12.44 -1.65 -4.02
C ARG A 116 -11.36 -1.68 -5.12
N PHE A 117 -11.05 -0.52 -5.67
CA PHE A 117 -9.89 -0.38 -6.56
C PHE A 117 -8.62 -0.80 -5.82
N PRO A 118 -7.83 -1.72 -6.39
CA PRO A 118 -6.60 -2.18 -5.76
C PRO A 118 -5.45 -1.21 -6.04
N ASP A 119 -4.76 -0.85 -4.98
CA ASP A 119 -3.51 -0.10 -5.03
C ASP A 119 -2.40 -0.95 -4.40
N ASP A 120 -1.28 -1.06 -5.09
CA ASP A 120 -0.09 -1.73 -4.57
C ASP A 120 0.66 -0.80 -3.62
N LEU A 121 1.13 -1.38 -2.52
CA LEU A 121 2.01 -0.74 -1.56
C LEU A 121 3.17 -1.69 -1.30
N VAL A 122 4.38 -1.27 -1.65
CA VAL A 122 5.59 -2.06 -1.45
C VAL A 122 6.50 -1.33 -0.49
N VAL A 123 7.01 -2.05 0.50
CA VAL A 123 7.93 -1.50 1.50
C VAL A 123 9.14 -2.39 1.60
N ARG A 124 10.32 -1.78 1.56
CA ARG A 124 11.59 -2.40 1.92
C ARG A 124 12.19 -1.63 3.09
N ILE A 125 12.73 -2.34 4.04
CA ILE A 125 13.40 -1.79 5.21
C ILE A 125 14.76 -2.46 5.32
N THR A 126 15.82 -1.67 5.31
CA THR A 126 17.18 -2.17 5.47
C THR A 126 17.86 -1.51 6.65
N GLN A 127 18.72 -2.28 7.35
CA GLN A 127 19.54 -1.75 8.42
C GLN A 127 20.59 -0.80 7.82
N ASN A 128 20.74 0.40 8.40
CA ASN A 128 21.79 1.32 7.99
C ASN A 128 23.14 0.83 8.54
N GLU A 129 24.03 0.38 7.66
CA GLU A 129 25.37 -0.13 8.02
C GLU A 129 26.40 0.98 8.26
N ASN A 130 26.06 2.24 7.93
CA ASN A 130 26.99 3.37 8.03
C ASN A 130 27.07 3.99 9.44
N GLY A 131 26.34 3.44 10.42
CA GLY A 131 26.46 3.84 11.83
C GLY A 131 27.80 3.42 12.41
N ASP A 132 28.51 4.38 13.02
CA ASP A 132 29.76 4.13 13.75
C ASP A 132 29.54 2.98 14.74
N ALA A 133 30.30 1.92 14.67
CA ALA A 133 30.17 0.71 15.50
C ALA A 133 30.22 0.99 17.03
N SER A 134 30.48 2.24 17.40
CA SER A 134 30.46 2.75 18.79
C SER A 134 29.10 3.28 19.23
N GLN A 135 28.11 3.48 18.31
CA GLN A 135 26.76 3.88 18.65
C GLN A 135 25.83 2.69 18.50
N ALA A 136 25.26 2.25 19.61
CA ALA A 136 24.42 1.06 19.74
C ALA A 136 23.05 1.12 18.99
N LEU A 137 22.81 2.16 18.21
CA LEU A 137 21.58 2.41 17.45
C LEU A 137 21.94 2.80 16.01
N SER A 138 22.27 1.80 15.17
CA SER A 138 22.28 2.03 13.74
C SER A 138 20.81 2.12 13.29
N GLY A 139 20.41 3.26 12.70
CA GLY A 139 19.10 3.50 12.15
C GLY A 139 18.77 2.56 10.98
N SER A 140 17.63 2.73 10.39
CA SER A 140 17.21 1.98 9.20
C SER A 140 16.97 2.91 8.00
N VAL A 141 16.98 2.32 6.82
CA VAL A 141 16.60 2.98 5.57
C VAL A 141 15.33 2.32 5.07
N ILE A 142 14.32 3.12 4.76
CA ILE A 142 13.06 2.67 4.19
C ILE A 142 12.97 3.06 2.72
N GLU A 143 12.37 2.18 1.95
CA GLU A 143 11.96 2.43 0.58
C GLU A 143 10.48 2.07 0.48
N ILE A 144 9.65 3.02 0.04
CA ILE A 144 8.19 2.86 -0.02
C ILE A 144 7.72 3.22 -1.42
N HIS A 145 6.95 2.32 -2.02
CA HIS A 145 6.32 2.52 -3.32
C HIS A 145 4.81 2.34 -3.19
N SER A 146 4.03 3.28 -3.73
CA SER A 146 2.58 3.15 -3.81
C SER A 146 2.08 3.48 -5.22
N GLN A 147 1.29 2.57 -5.80
CA GLN A 147 0.80 2.70 -7.17
C GLN A 147 -0.61 2.13 -7.32
N SER A 148 -1.48 2.87 -7.98
CA SER A 148 -2.80 2.36 -8.38
C SER A 148 -2.70 1.48 -9.61
N ARG A 149 -3.34 0.29 -9.56
CA ARG A 149 -3.36 -0.66 -10.70
C ARG A 149 -4.26 -0.18 -11.83
N LEU A 150 -5.24 0.64 -11.53
CA LEU A 150 -6.23 1.14 -12.50
C LEU A 150 -6.26 2.66 -12.50
N GLY A 151 -6.47 3.21 -13.69
CA GLY A 151 -6.53 4.67 -13.89
C GLY A 151 -5.15 5.28 -14.14
N THR A 152 -5.16 6.52 -14.62
CA THR A 152 -3.95 7.31 -14.89
C THR A 152 -3.70 8.39 -13.85
N TYR A 153 -4.67 8.60 -12.94
CA TYR A 153 -4.65 9.62 -11.91
C TYR A 153 -5.37 9.14 -10.65
N ASP A 154 -4.78 9.34 -9.48
CA ASP A 154 -5.25 8.84 -8.19
C ASP A 154 -5.74 9.93 -7.22
N SER A 155 -5.83 11.21 -7.67
CA SER A 155 -6.19 12.35 -6.83
C SER A 155 -5.25 12.58 -5.63
N GLY A 156 -4.01 12.08 -5.69
CA GLY A 156 -3.04 12.18 -4.60
C GLY A 156 -3.20 11.11 -3.51
N GLU A 157 -4.01 10.08 -3.74
CA GLU A 157 -4.27 9.04 -2.74
C GLU A 157 -3.02 8.21 -2.43
N ASN A 158 -2.19 7.90 -3.44
CA ASN A 158 -0.92 7.23 -3.21
C ASN A 158 0.05 8.08 -2.38
N THR A 159 0.10 9.40 -2.63
CA THR A 159 0.90 10.33 -1.83
C THR A 159 0.41 10.37 -0.38
N ARG A 160 -0.90 10.50 -0.16
CA ARG A 160 -1.49 10.51 1.17
C ARG A 160 -1.23 9.20 1.94
N ARG A 161 -1.32 8.07 1.25
CA ARG A 161 -1.05 6.74 1.84
C ARG A 161 0.41 6.62 2.27
N LEU A 162 1.33 7.05 1.42
CA LEU A 162 2.75 7.03 1.72
C LEU A 162 3.07 7.95 2.91
N ASP A 163 2.47 9.15 2.96
CA ASP A 163 2.62 10.11 4.06
C ASP A 163 2.15 9.53 5.40
N VAL A 164 0.96 8.92 5.43
CA VAL A 164 0.40 8.28 6.63
C VAL A 164 1.29 7.13 7.11
N LEU A 165 1.73 6.27 6.19
CA LEU A 165 2.61 5.16 6.55
C LEU A 165 3.96 5.66 7.04
N HIS A 166 4.58 6.61 6.34
CA HIS A 166 5.86 7.18 6.73
C HIS A 166 5.80 7.79 8.13
N SER A 167 4.75 8.59 8.43
CA SER A 167 4.55 9.16 9.76
C SER A 167 4.45 8.07 10.82
N HIS A 168 3.67 7.02 10.58
CA HIS A 168 3.54 5.90 11.52
C HIS A 168 4.88 5.20 11.78
N LEU A 169 5.69 4.96 10.74
CA LEU A 169 7.00 4.32 10.90
C LEU A 169 8.02 5.21 11.59
N SER A 170 7.94 6.52 11.38
CA SER A 170 8.80 7.50 12.06
C SER A 170 8.46 7.64 13.54
N ASP A 171 7.17 7.52 13.90
CA ASP A 171 6.71 7.59 15.29
C ASP A 171 7.01 6.31 16.09
N ALA A 172 7.37 5.20 15.41
CA ALA A 172 7.76 3.95 16.06
C ALA A 172 8.97 4.08 17.00
N GLU A 173 9.71 5.17 16.88
CA GLU A 173 10.85 5.48 17.73
C GLU A 173 10.45 5.80 19.19
N SER A 174 9.26 6.38 19.40
CA SER A 174 8.83 6.91 20.68
C SER A 174 8.16 5.91 21.61
N ILE A 175 7.88 4.69 21.14
CA ILE A 175 7.08 3.71 21.90
C ILE A 175 7.96 2.82 22.81
N TRP A 176 9.27 2.80 22.60
CA TRP A 176 10.21 1.88 23.27
C TRP A 176 11.30 2.59 24.11
N ASP A 177 11.20 3.94 24.25
CA ASP A 177 11.98 4.72 25.21
C ASP A 177 11.16 4.92 26.53
#